data_78de58299332af0b174a6b79ce927db6
#
_entry.id   78de58299332af0b174a6b79ce927db6
#
_cell.length_a   1.000
_cell.length_b   1.000
_cell.length_c   1.000
_cell.angle_alpha   90.00
_cell.angle_beta   90.00
_cell.angle_gamma   90.00
#
_symmetry.space_group_name_H-M   'P 1'
#
loop_
_entity.id
_entity.type
_entity.pdbx_description
1 polymer ?
#
loop_
_entity_poly.entity_id
_entity_poly.type
_entity_poly.pdbx_seq_one_letter_code
_entity_poly.pdbx_strand_id
1 'polypeptide(L)'
;MDDVKSQDAERSIIEKPRLQKSHELLTCTIKSPSFSYIHLELLTDPPGAGVELDNLQVKSYCTAALTQFLGITGSAISLDILKVEESACWIRVPRDDLGPFAAALTAWKGTSDGGVKRLLRIKQCSDWLGMMVGSHGQDQLWNNN
;
A
#
# COMPACT_ATOMS: atom_id res chain seq x y z
N MET A 1 -10.51 -53.72 23.01
CA MET A 1 -10.54 -54.11 21.59
C MET A 1 -11.29 -53.11 20.72
N ASP A 2 -12.37 -52.58 21.15
CA ASP A 2 -13.15 -51.60 20.38
C ASP A 2 -12.43 -50.28 20.20
N ASP A 3 -11.61 -49.87 21.13
CA ASP A 3 -10.83 -48.66 21.09
C ASP A 3 -9.79 -48.68 19.98
N VAL A 4 -9.18 -49.84 19.70
CA VAL A 4 -8.18 -49.98 18.64
C VAL A 4 -8.79 -49.84 17.27
N LYS A 5 -9.98 -50.39 17.06
CA LYS A 5 -10.72 -50.26 15.79
C LYS A 5 -11.16 -48.83 15.54
N SER A 6 -11.58 -48.14 16.59
CA SER A 6 -11.95 -46.72 16.55
C SER A 6 -10.78 -45.82 16.14
N GLN A 7 -9.60 -46.07 16.68
CA GLN A 7 -8.40 -45.32 16.37
C GLN A 7 -7.94 -45.50 14.92
N ASP A 8 -8.02 -46.72 14.40
CA ASP A 8 -7.67 -47.00 13.02
C ASP A 8 -8.63 -46.32 12.04
N ALA A 9 -9.91 -46.31 12.37
CA ALA A 9 -10.92 -45.62 11.59
C ALA A 9 -10.68 -44.08 11.58
N GLU A 10 -10.34 -43.52 12.71
CA GLU A 10 -10.02 -42.10 12.82
C GLU A 10 -8.79 -41.73 12.00
N ARG A 11 -7.73 -42.54 12.06
CA ARG A 11 -6.53 -42.34 11.23
C ARG A 11 -6.84 -42.36 9.74
N SER A 12 -7.65 -43.30 9.32
CA SER A 12 -8.06 -43.43 7.92
C SER A 12 -8.87 -42.21 7.45
N ILE A 13 -9.70 -41.63 8.28
CA ILE A 13 -10.46 -40.41 7.98
C ILE A 13 -9.56 -39.20 7.90
N ILE A 14 -8.57 -39.09 8.75
CA ILE A 14 -7.62 -37.97 8.77
C ILE A 14 -6.65 -37.99 7.58
N GLU A 15 -6.20 -39.15 7.17
CA GLU A 15 -5.26 -39.32 6.05
C GLU A 15 -5.89 -39.00 4.69
N LYS A 16 -7.12 -39.42 4.46
CA LYS A 16 -7.80 -39.20 3.18
C LYS A 16 -7.88 -37.72 2.77
N PRO A 17 -8.28 -36.80 3.63
CA PRO A 17 -8.28 -35.37 3.28
C PRO A 17 -6.88 -34.82 2.94
N ARG A 18 -5.83 -35.32 3.58
CA ARG A 18 -4.47 -34.86 3.33
C ARG A 18 -3.92 -35.28 1.97
N LEU A 19 -4.30 -36.48 1.50
CA LEU A 19 -3.86 -37.03 0.24
C LEU A 19 -4.58 -36.42 -0.96
N GLN A 20 -5.68 -35.75 -0.75
CA GLN A 20 -6.55 -35.25 -1.81
C GLN A 20 -6.16 -33.87 -2.36
N LYS A 21 -4.96 -33.41 -2.24
CA LYS A 21 -4.48 -32.15 -2.80
C LYS A 21 -4.07 -31.12 -1.76
N SER A 22 -3.55 -30.03 -2.27
CA SER A 22 -3.34 -28.82 -1.49
C SER A 22 -4.68 -28.33 -0.96
N HIS A 23 -4.82 -28.27 0.35
CA HIS A 23 -5.96 -27.68 1.00
C HIS A 23 -5.60 -26.33 1.55
N GLU A 24 -6.58 -25.46 1.63
CA GLU A 24 -6.45 -24.29 2.44
C GLU A 24 -6.27 -24.70 3.90
N LEU A 25 -5.09 -24.38 4.46
CA LEU A 25 -4.81 -24.61 5.87
C LEU A 25 -5.53 -23.61 6.77
N LEU A 26 -5.81 -22.44 6.21
CA LEU A 26 -6.48 -21.36 6.92
C LEU A 26 -7.31 -20.53 5.94
N THR A 27 -8.60 -20.42 6.23
CA THR A 27 -9.48 -19.46 5.54
C THR A 27 -9.84 -18.37 6.51
N CYS A 28 -9.51 -17.12 6.13
CA CYS A 28 -9.76 -15.96 6.95
C CYS A 28 -10.46 -14.86 6.14
N THR A 29 -11.52 -14.31 6.70
CA THR A 29 -12.22 -13.15 6.12
C THR A 29 -11.73 -11.88 6.83
N ILE A 30 -11.08 -11.00 6.07
CA ILE A 30 -10.62 -9.72 6.59
C ILE A 30 -11.76 -8.71 6.45
N LYS A 31 -12.44 -8.38 7.56
CA LYS A 31 -13.50 -7.39 7.60
C LYS A 31 -12.98 -5.96 7.77
N SER A 32 -11.89 -5.81 8.49
CA SER A 32 -11.22 -4.54 8.74
C SER A 32 -9.75 -4.68 8.37
N PRO A 33 -9.32 -4.20 7.21
CA PRO A 33 -7.91 -4.23 6.84
C PRO A 33 -7.09 -3.37 7.79
N SER A 34 -5.88 -3.83 8.10
CA SER A 34 -4.95 -3.12 9.00
C SER A 34 -4.26 -1.94 8.34
N PHE A 35 -4.23 -1.91 7.04
CA PHE A 35 -3.50 -0.91 6.25
C PHE A 35 -4.38 -0.29 5.19
N SER A 36 -4.02 0.93 4.82
CA SER A 36 -4.51 1.61 3.63
C SER A 36 -3.37 1.86 2.67
N TYR A 37 -3.68 1.85 1.39
CA TYR A 37 -2.74 1.99 0.28
C TYR A 37 -3.00 3.29 -0.45
N ILE A 38 -1.94 3.97 -0.85
CA ILE A 38 -2.01 5.29 -1.45
C ILE A 38 -1.11 5.32 -2.68
N HIS A 39 -1.68 5.76 -3.78
CA HIS A 39 -0.96 6.06 -5.01
C HIS A 39 -0.69 7.56 -5.06
N LEU A 40 0.57 7.93 -5.10
CA LEU A 40 1.05 9.31 -5.16
C LEU A 40 1.70 9.60 -6.51
N GLU A 41 1.59 10.84 -6.93
CA GLU A 41 2.25 11.36 -8.12
C GLU A 41 3.09 12.57 -7.77
N LEU A 42 4.30 12.63 -8.31
CA LEU A 42 5.16 13.80 -8.22
C LEU A 42 4.74 14.84 -9.26
N LEU A 43 4.42 16.02 -8.80
CA LEU A 43 4.22 17.19 -9.63
C LEU A 43 5.44 18.10 -9.51
N THR A 44 5.90 18.64 -10.63
CA THR A 44 7.00 19.58 -10.70
C THR A 44 6.56 20.87 -11.36
N ASP A 45 7.15 21.98 -10.93
CA ASP A 45 6.99 23.28 -11.56
C ASP A 45 8.37 23.89 -11.77
N PRO A 46 8.85 24.03 -13.02
CA PRO A 46 8.12 23.77 -14.28
C PRO A 46 7.82 22.28 -14.53
N PRO A 47 6.74 21.97 -15.28
CA PRO A 47 6.41 20.59 -15.63
C PRO A 47 7.51 19.95 -16.47
N GLY A 48 7.74 18.64 -16.27
CA GLY A 48 8.72 17.90 -17.05
C GLY A 48 10.18 18.25 -16.73
N ALA A 49 10.46 18.69 -15.52
CA ALA A 49 11.82 19.08 -15.09
C ALA A 49 12.83 17.91 -15.02
N GLY A 50 12.47 16.72 -15.48
CA GLY A 50 13.35 15.55 -15.51
C GLY A 50 13.70 14.99 -14.13
N VAL A 51 12.85 15.23 -13.14
CA VAL A 51 13.06 14.75 -11.78
C VAL A 51 12.43 13.38 -11.63
N GLU A 52 13.25 12.39 -11.31
CA GLU A 52 12.81 11.07 -10.96
C GLU A 52 12.67 10.92 -9.44
N LEU A 53 11.63 10.23 -8.99
CA LEU A 53 11.45 9.89 -7.59
C LEU A 53 12.35 8.72 -7.21
N ASP A 54 12.91 8.78 -6.01
CA ASP A 54 13.50 7.63 -5.35
C ASP A 54 12.85 7.39 -3.98
N ASN A 55 13.18 6.27 -3.36
CA ASN A 55 12.62 5.90 -2.05
C ASN A 55 12.95 6.93 -0.97
N LEU A 56 14.14 7.50 -1.01
CA LEU A 56 14.59 8.46 -0.02
C LEU A 56 13.82 9.78 -0.15
N GLN A 57 13.62 10.24 -1.38
CA GLN A 57 12.85 11.45 -1.66
C GLN A 57 11.39 11.30 -1.25
N VAL A 58 10.74 10.17 -1.58
CA VAL A 58 9.37 9.88 -1.16
C VAL A 58 9.25 9.94 0.35
N LYS A 59 10.14 9.27 1.05
CA LYS A 59 10.14 9.27 2.51
C LYS A 59 10.38 10.67 3.08
N SER A 60 11.31 11.41 2.53
CA SER A 60 11.62 12.77 2.95
C SER A 60 10.42 13.71 2.77
N TYR A 61 9.77 13.66 1.61
CA TYR A 61 8.60 14.51 1.34
C TYR A 61 7.41 14.17 2.21
N CYS A 62 7.12 12.88 2.39
CA CYS A 62 6.04 12.46 3.28
C CYS A 62 6.33 12.85 4.73
N THR A 63 7.55 12.67 5.20
CA THR A 63 7.95 13.08 6.56
C THR A 63 7.85 14.59 6.74
N ALA A 64 8.29 15.36 5.75
CA ALA A 64 8.17 16.82 5.79
C ALA A 64 6.70 17.28 5.88
N ALA A 65 5.83 16.70 5.06
CA ALA A 65 4.40 16.98 5.09
C ALA A 65 3.77 16.62 6.45
N LEU A 66 4.06 15.44 6.95
CA LEU A 66 3.54 14.96 8.23
C LEU A 66 4.03 15.81 9.41
N THR A 67 5.31 16.16 9.41
CA THR A 67 5.89 16.99 10.48
C THR A 67 5.33 18.40 10.44
N GLN A 68 5.15 18.96 9.26
CA GLN A 68 4.60 20.32 9.10
C GLN A 68 3.17 20.41 9.59
N PHE A 69 2.34 19.41 9.29
CA PHE A 69 0.91 19.43 9.61
C PHE A 69 0.58 18.89 11.00
N LEU A 70 1.25 17.82 11.42
CA LEU A 70 0.96 17.09 12.66
C LEU A 70 2.05 17.26 13.74
N GLY A 71 3.15 17.92 13.41
CA GLY A 71 4.27 18.06 14.32
C GLY A 71 4.98 16.72 14.57
N ILE A 72 5.48 16.55 15.78
CA ILE A 72 6.22 15.34 16.20
C ILE A 72 5.37 14.07 16.09
N THR A 73 4.06 14.16 16.33
CA THR A 73 3.16 13.02 16.21
C THR A 73 3.07 12.50 14.78
N GLY A 74 3.20 13.37 13.79
CA GLY A 74 3.23 12.99 12.38
C GLY A 74 4.43 12.12 12.02
N SER A 75 5.58 12.38 12.62
CA SER A 75 6.78 11.57 12.37
C SER A 75 6.69 10.14 12.92
N ALA A 76 5.75 9.87 13.80
CA ALA A 76 5.49 8.55 14.35
C ALA A 76 4.63 7.67 13.43
N ILE A 77 4.00 8.25 12.40
CA ILE A 77 3.21 7.47 11.45
C ILE A 77 4.12 6.56 10.64
N SER A 78 3.86 5.25 10.74
CA SER A 78 4.59 4.24 9.99
C SER A 78 4.26 4.36 8.49
N LEU A 79 5.27 4.40 7.67
CA LEU A 79 5.16 4.55 6.23
C LEU A 79 6.00 3.49 5.53
N ASP A 80 5.35 2.62 4.77
CA ASP A 80 6.02 1.63 3.94
C ASP A 80 5.92 2.02 2.47
N ILE A 81 7.04 2.12 1.80
CA ILE A 81 7.10 2.37 0.36
C ILE A 81 7.07 1.02 -0.34
N LEU A 82 6.03 0.77 -1.13
CA LEU A 82 5.84 -0.49 -1.82
C LEU A 82 6.51 -0.49 -3.19
N LYS A 83 6.42 0.61 -3.90
CA LYS A 83 6.95 0.76 -5.25
C LYS A 83 7.18 2.23 -5.59
N VAL A 84 8.25 2.50 -6.34
CA VAL A 84 8.53 3.82 -6.92
C VAL A 84 8.80 3.63 -8.41
N GLU A 85 8.13 4.42 -9.24
CA GLU A 85 8.30 4.44 -10.69
C GLU A 85 8.32 5.88 -11.17
N GLU A 86 9.42 6.30 -11.80
CA GLU A 86 9.56 7.63 -12.41
C GLU A 86 9.00 8.79 -11.57
N SER A 87 7.73 9.11 -11.77
CA SER A 87 7.02 10.19 -11.07
C SER A 87 5.89 9.69 -10.17
N ALA A 88 5.77 8.40 -9.96
CA ALA A 88 4.70 7.80 -9.17
C ALA A 88 5.26 6.88 -8.08
N CYS A 89 4.53 6.76 -6.99
CA CYS A 89 4.85 5.80 -5.95
C CYS A 89 3.60 5.26 -5.27
N TRP A 90 3.74 4.07 -4.74
CA TRP A 90 2.71 3.37 -3.97
C TRP A 90 3.23 3.16 -2.56
N ILE A 91 2.46 3.60 -1.60
CA ILE A 91 2.81 3.50 -0.19
C ILE A 91 1.70 2.83 0.61
N ARG A 92 2.05 2.38 1.79
CA ARG A 92 1.15 1.78 2.75
C ARG A 92 1.28 2.49 4.08
N VAL A 93 0.16 2.83 4.68
CA VAL A 93 0.10 3.38 6.04
C VAL A 93 -0.90 2.57 6.87
N PRO A 94 -0.81 2.58 8.22
CA PRO A 94 -1.88 2.04 9.04
C PRO A 94 -3.21 2.68 8.69
N ARG A 95 -4.27 1.89 8.64
CA ARG A 95 -5.59 2.37 8.21
C ARG A 95 -6.07 3.59 8.99
N ASP A 96 -5.85 3.61 10.28
CA ASP A 96 -6.28 4.72 11.16
C ASP A 96 -5.52 6.02 10.88
N ASP A 97 -4.34 5.92 10.26
CA ASP A 97 -3.49 7.06 9.93
C ASP A 97 -3.75 7.62 8.52
N LEU A 98 -4.60 6.99 7.72
CA LEU A 98 -4.88 7.45 6.36
C LEU A 98 -5.46 8.87 6.32
N GLY A 99 -6.44 9.17 7.16
CA GLY A 99 -7.05 10.49 7.23
C GLY A 99 -6.04 11.60 7.54
N PRO A 100 -5.30 11.51 8.65
CA PRO A 100 -4.24 12.46 8.98
C PRO A 100 -3.15 12.55 7.92
N PHE A 101 -2.72 11.42 7.34
CA PHE A 101 -1.74 11.37 6.27
C PHE A 101 -2.22 12.11 5.01
N ALA A 102 -3.42 11.83 4.56
CA ALA A 102 -4.00 12.47 3.39
C ALA A 102 -4.17 13.99 3.59
N ALA A 103 -4.62 14.40 4.78
CA ALA A 103 -4.73 15.81 5.13
C ALA A 103 -3.37 16.53 5.10
N ALA A 104 -2.33 15.89 5.66
CA ALA A 104 -0.98 16.43 5.70
C ALA A 104 -0.41 16.62 4.29
N LEU A 105 -0.53 15.62 3.43
CA LEU A 105 -0.06 15.71 2.03
C LEU A 105 -0.82 16.73 1.22
N THR A 106 -2.12 16.83 1.42
CA THR A 106 -2.96 17.80 0.71
C THR A 106 -2.63 19.25 1.15
N ALA A 107 -2.33 19.46 2.42
CA ALA A 107 -1.95 20.76 2.97
C ALA A 107 -0.50 21.15 2.67
N TRP A 108 0.35 20.19 2.35
CA TRP A 108 1.76 20.43 2.11
C TRP A 108 1.98 21.23 0.82
N LYS A 109 2.74 22.29 0.94
CA LYS A 109 3.01 23.20 -0.20
C LYS A 109 4.19 22.75 -1.06
N GLY A 110 4.78 21.60 -0.75
CA GLY A 110 5.92 21.07 -1.47
C GLY A 110 7.25 21.65 -1.01
N THR A 111 8.27 21.34 -1.77
CA THR A 111 9.63 21.82 -1.56
C THR A 111 10.19 22.38 -2.87
N SER A 112 11.18 23.24 -2.77
CA SER A 112 11.90 23.78 -3.93
C SER A 112 13.37 23.43 -3.84
N ASP A 113 13.89 22.91 -4.92
CA ASP A 113 15.30 22.58 -5.05
C ASP A 113 15.77 22.92 -6.46
N GLY A 114 16.87 23.69 -6.55
CA GLY A 114 17.41 24.13 -7.83
C GLY A 114 16.43 24.90 -8.72
N GLY A 115 15.49 25.64 -8.12
CA GLY A 115 14.47 26.40 -8.85
C GLY A 115 13.28 25.55 -9.32
N VAL A 116 13.28 24.26 -9.03
CA VAL A 116 12.17 23.37 -9.35
C VAL A 116 11.34 23.12 -8.09
N LYS A 117 10.08 23.48 -8.14
CA LYS A 117 9.12 23.15 -7.08
C LYS A 117 8.62 21.71 -7.26
N ARG A 118 8.56 20.98 -6.17
CA ARG A 118 8.14 19.58 -6.13
C ARG A 118 7.02 19.39 -5.13
N LEU A 119 5.99 18.66 -5.50
CA LEU A 119 4.81 18.41 -4.71
C LEU A 119 4.35 16.96 -4.93
N LEU A 120 3.93 16.27 -3.90
CA LEU A 120 3.27 14.98 -4.02
C LEU A 120 1.75 15.17 -4.00
N ARG A 121 1.08 14.57 -4.95
CA ARG A 121 -0.37 14.57 -5.06
C ARG A 121 -0.92 13.16 -4.89
N ILE A 122 -1.99 13.03 -4.11
CA ILE A 122 -2.72 11.79 -3.97
C ILE A 122 -3.56 11.57 -5.22
N LYS A 123 -3.31 10.49 -5.93
CA LYS A 123 -4.12 10.07 -7.08
C LYS A 123 -5.24 9.14 -6.67
N GLN A 124 -4.96 8.21 -5.77
CA GLN A 124 -5.89 7.19 -5.36
C GLN A 124 -5.56 6.70 -3.95
N CYS A 125 -6.58 6.36 -3.19
CA CYS A 125 -6.47 5.68 -1.91
C CYS A 125 -7.41 4.50 -1.89
N SER A 126 -6.99 3.41 -1.26
CA SER A 126 -7.84 2.24 -1.05
C SER A 126 -7.36 1.44 0.16
N ASP A 127 -8.29 0.79 0.84
CA ASP A 127 -7.97 -0.21 1.85
C ASP A 127 -7.56 -1.56 1.23
N TRP A 128 -7.67 -1.68 -0.10
CA TRP A 128 -7.39 -2.90 -0.85
C TRP A 128 -6.43 -2.61 -2.01
N LEU A 129 -5.23 -3.15 -1.92
CA LEU A 129 -4.20 -2.96 -2.96
C LEU A 129 -4.64 -3.49 -4.32
N GLY A 130 -5.35 -4.62 -4.35
CA GLY A 130 -5.83 -5.23 -5.58
C GLY A 130 -6.75 -4.32 -6.41
N MET A 131 -7.55 -3.49 -5.76
CA MET A 131 -8.40 -2.52 -6.46
C MET A 131 -7.59 -1.43 -7.17
N MET A 132 -6.49 -0.99 -6.57
CA MET A 132 -5.61 0.03 -7.16
C MET A 132 -4.85 -0.51 -8.35
N VAL A 133 -4.32 -1.73 -8.24
CA VAL A 133 -3.60 -2.39 -9.34
C VAL A 133 -4.51 -2.70 -10.51
N GLY A 134 -5.74 -3.18 -10.25
CA GLY A 134 -6.73 -3.45 -11.29
C GLY A 134 -7.14 -2.20 -12.06
N SER A 135 -7.34 -1.09 -11.38
CA SER A 135 -7.65 0.21 -11.98
C SER A 135 -6.54 0.69 -12.91
N HIS A 136 -5.29 0.60 -12.47
CA HIS A 136 -4.14 0.99 -13.28
C HIS A 136 -3.97 0.12 -14.54
N GLY A 137 -4.21 -1.18 -14.41
CA GLY A 137 -4.18 -2.09 -15.55
C GLY A 137 -5.26 -1.79 -16.59
N GLN A 138 -6.44 -1.37 -16.16
CA GLN A 138 -7.51 -0.96 -17.07
C GLN A 138 -7.15 0.30 -17.86
N ASP A 139 -6.58 1.29 -17.21
CA ASP A 139 -6.15 2.53 -17.86
C ASP A 139 -5.12 2.26 -18.96
N GLN A 140 -4.20 1.34 -18.75
CA GLN A 140 -3.23 0.93 -19.76
C GLN A 140 -3.87 0.24 -20.96
N LEU A 141 -4.91 -0.57 -20.75
CA LEU A 141 -5.62 -1.26 -21.83
C LEU A 141 -6.39 -0.29 -22.74
N TRP A 142 -6.93 0.78 -22.18
CA TRP A 142 -7.70 1.76 -22.95
C TRP A 142 -6.84 2.81 -23.65
N ASN A 143 -5.66 3.10 -23.14
CA ASN A 143 -4.76 4.12 -23.70
C ASN A 143 -3.85 3.60 -24.82
N ASN A 144 -3.84 2.30 -25.10
CA ASN A 144 -3.06 1.69 -26.19
C ASN A 144 -3.81 1.58 -27.53
N ASN A 145 -4.93 2.23 -27.64
CA ASN A 145 -5.66 2.41 -28.90
C ASN A 145 -5.54 3.89 -29.34
#